data_078db925ab2d35c9bef936ba5f014f0a
#
_entry.id   078db925ab2d35c9bef936ba5f014f0a
#
_cell.length_a   1.000
_cell.length_b   1.000
_cell.length_c   1.000
_cell.angle_alpha   90.00
_cell.angle_beta   90.00
_cell.angle_gamma   90.00
#
_symmetry.space_group_name_H-M   'P 1'
#
loop_
_entity.id
_entity.type
_entity.pdbx_description
1 polymer ?
#
loop_
_entity_poly.entity_id
_entity_poly.type
_entity_poly.pdbx_seq_one_letter_code
_entity_poly.pdbx_strand_id
1 'polypeptide(L)'
;MAYTRMTAAEAAALIKNGENIAMSGFTPAGVAKATTKELAKIAVAEHEAGREFKVGIFTGASTGQSTDGDLANAQAIKYRAPYTTNPDFRKHVNMGEIPYNDLHLSHMAQELRYGFYGDVDWAILEVCDIEEVGNDYHVYLTAAGGISPTAARLAKKVILELNSFHNANAKFIHDVYEPLDPPYRKAIPIENVGDRIGKPYVSIPKNKVVGVVE
;
A
#
# COMPACT_ATOMS: atom_id res chain seq x y z
N MET A 1 3.23 21.18 -11.08
CA MET A 1 3.26 20.20 -9.98
C MET A 1 4.71 19.84 -9.73
N ALA A 2 5.16 19.89 -8.49
CA ALA A 2 6.58 19.78 -8.14
C ALA A 2 6.93 18.44 -7.47
N TYR A 3 6.32 17.33 -7.91
CA TYR A 3 6.78 16.00 -7.50
C TYR A 3 7.80 15.42 -8.48
N THR A 4 8.68 14.57 -7.98
CA THR A 4 9.64 13.83 -8.80
C THR A 4 8.92 12.71 -9.54
N ARG A 5 8.98 12.73 -10.88
CA ARG A 5 8.51 11.60 -11.70
C ARG A 5 9.60 10.54 -11.79
N MET A 6 9.19 9.30 -11.76
CA MET A 6 10.10 8.16 -11.88
C MET A 6 9.42 6.98 -12.58
N THR A 7 10.22 6.11 -13.15
CA THR A 7 9.74 4.83 -13.64
C THR A 7 9.47 3.86 -12.49
N ALA A 8 8.67 2.84 -12.73
CA ALA A 8 8.43 1.79 -11.75
C ALA A 8 9.73 1.06 -11.31
N ALA A 9 10.68 0.92 -12.25
CA ALA A 9 11.98 0.31 -11.95
C ALA A 9 12.83 1.20 -11.03
N GLU A 10 12.86 2.52 -11.26
CA GLU A 10 13.55 3.47 -10.37
C GLU A 10 12.91 3.48 -8.98
N ALA A 11 11.58 3.46 -8.90
CA ALA A 11 10.86 3.40 -7.64
C ALA A 11 11.16 2.11 -6.86
N ALA A 12 11.11 0.96 -7.52
CA ALA A 12 11.42 -0.33 -6.93
C ALA A 12 12.87 -0.42 -6.43
N ALA A 13 13.84 0.18 -7.16
CA ALA A 13 15.25 0.18 -6.78
C ALA A 13 15.56 0.94 -5.47
N LEU A 14 14.64 1.80 -5.00
CA LEU A 14 14.77 2.50 -3.72
C LEU A 14 14.51 1.60 -2.52
N ILE A 15 13.75 0.53 -2.70
CA ILE A 15 13.33 -0.40 -1.66
C ILE A 15 14.47 -1.39 -1.37
N LYS A 16 14.78 -1.60 -0.10
CA LYS A 16 15.91 -2.44 0.32
C LYS A 16 15.45 -3.76 0.93
N ASN A 17 16.37 -4.74 0.92
CA ASN A 17 16.14 -5.99 1.63
C ASN A 17 15.75 -5.75 3.09
N GLY A 18 14.77 -6.47 3.56
CA GLY A 18 14.30 -6.40 4.95
C GLY A 18 13.25 -5.32 5.24
N GLU A 19 13.01 -4.36 4.34
CA GLU A 19 12.05 -3.29 4.55
C GLU A 19 10.59 -3.78 4.52
N ASN A 20 9.71 -3.03 5.16
CA ASN A 20 8.28 -3.29 5.24
C ASN A 20 7.50 -2.35 4.34
N ILE A 21 6.61 -2.90 3.53
CA ILE A 21 5.78 -2.19 2.57
C ILE A 21 4.31 -2.32 2.96
N ALA A 22 3.61 -1.21 3.12
CA ALA A 22 2.15 -1.18 3.27
C ALA A 22 1.50 -0.68 1.97
N MET A 23 0.47 -1.38 1.54
CA MET A 23 -0.33 -1.06 0.36
C MET A 23 -1.80 -1.24 0.67
N SER A 24 -2.67 -0.79 -0.21
CA SER A 24 -4.09 -1.08 -0.06
C SER A 24 -4.81 -1.12 -1.40
N GLY A 25 -6.01 -1.67 -1.36
CA GLY A 25 -6.90 -1.89 -2.47
C GLY A 25 -8.01 -2.85 -2.06
N PHE A 26 -8.79 -3.30 -3.03
CA PHE A 26 -9.78 -4.36 -2.85
C PHE A 26 -9.60 -5.39 -3.96
N THR A 27 -9.16 -6.60 -3.62
CA THR A 27 -8.68 -7.58 -4.59
C THR A 27 -7.65 -6.93 -5.54
N PRO A 28 -7.67 -7.06 -6.88
CA PRO A 28 -6.71 -6.36 -7.74
C PRO A 28 -7.06 -4.88 -8.01
N ALA A 29 -8.21 -4.38 -7.52
CA ALA A 29 -8.64 -3.01 -7.77
C ALA A 29 -8.02 -2.03 -6.78
N GLY A 30 -7.50 -0.90 -7.27
CA GLY A 30 -6.96 0.17 -6.44
C GLY A 30 -5.66 -0.17 -5.70
N VAL A 31 -4.98 -1.24 -6.06
CA VAL A 31 -3.68 -1.60 -5.49
C VAL A 31 -2.55 -1.29 -6.47
N ALA A 32 -1.43 -0.83 -5.96
CA ALA A 32 -0.21 -0.60 -6.72
C ALA A 32 0.24 -1.87 -7.46
N LYS A 33 0.62 -1.75 -8.72
CA LYS A 33 0.93 -2.89 -9.61
C LYS A 33 2.27 -2.76 -10.33
N ALA A 34 2.68 -1.55 -10.64
CA ALA A 34 3.86 -1.30 -11.45
C ALA A 34 5.14 -1.48 -10.62
N THR A 35 5.24 -0.84 -9.48
CA THR A 35 6.41 -0.92 -8.60
C THR A 35 6.61 -2.33 -8.05
N THR A 36 5.54 -3.02 -7.64
CA THR A 36 5.64 -4.40 -7.11
C THR A 36 6.12 -5.40 -8.15
N LYS A 37 5.71 -5.22 -9.42
CA LYS A 37 6.18 -6.05 -10.52
C LYS A 37 7.68 -5.89 -10.78
N GLU A 38 8.18 -4.66 -10.73
CA GLU A 38 9.62 -4.40 -10.87
C GLU A 38 10.41 -4.89 -9.65
N LEU A 39 9.83 -4.78 -8.45
CA LEU A 39 10.42 -5.30 -7.22
C LEU A 39 10.65 -6.82 -7.29
N ALA A 40 9.70 -7.57 -7.87
CA ALA A 40 9.87 -9.01 -8.11
C ALA A 40 11.06 -9.31 -9.02
N LYS A 41 11.28 -8.51 -10.07
CA LYS A 41 12.45 -8.66 -10.96
C LYS A 41 13.76 -8.38 -10.23
N ILE A 42 13.78 -7.35 -9.37
CA ILE A 42 14.95 -7.05 -8.53
C ILE A 42 15.26 -8.23 -7.61
N ALA A 43 14.26 -8.79 -6.95
CA ALA A 43 14.46 -9.93 -6.07
C ALA A 43 15.06 -11.14 -6.81
N VAL A 44 14.56 -11.47 -8.01
CA VAL A 44 15.14 -12.53 -8.83
C VAL A 44 16.63 -12.25 -9.13
N ALA A 45 16.94 -11.05 -9.59
CA ALA A 45 18.32 -10.67 -9.92
C ALA A 45 19.27 -10.71 -8.69
N GLU A 46 18.78 -10.29 -7.51
CA GLU A 46 19.54 -10.36 -6.26
C GLU A 46 19.81 -11.83 -5.86
N HIS A 47 18.80 -12.70 -5.97
CA HIS A 47 18.95 -14.12 -5.67
C HIS A 47 19.89 -14.83 -6.64
N GLU A 48 19.80 -14.53 -7.94
CA GLU A 48 20.75 -15.04 -8.95
C GLU A 48 22.20 -14.61 -8.67
N ALA A 49 22.37 -13.44 -8.07
CA ALA A 49 23.67 -12.93 -7.62
C ALA A 49 24.10 -13.45 -6.23
N GLY A 50 23.36 -14.40 -5.64
CA GLY A 50 23.63 -14.99 -4.33
C GLY A 50 23.34 -14.06 -3.14
N ARG A 51 22.55 -13.00 -3.33
CA ARG A 51 22.16 -12.07 -2.26
C ARG A 51 20.70 -12.28 -1.87
N GLU A 52 20.41 -12.18 -0.61
CA GLU A 52 19.03 -12.23 -0.12
C GLU A 52 18.30 -10.92 -0.42
N PHE A 53 17.05 -11.04 -0.90
CA PHE A 53 16.14 -9.92 -1.05
C PHE A 53 14.71 -10.34 -0.70
N LYS A 54 14.23 -9.88 0.45
CA LYS A 54 12.87 -10.14 0.92
C LYS A 54 12.31 -8.91 1.62
N VAL A 55 11.01 -8.66 1.44
CA VAL A 55 10.28 -7.53 2.04
C VAL A 55 9.04 -8.01 2.78
N GLY A 56 8.64 -7.29 3.82
CA GLY A 56 7.34 -7.50 4.47
C GLY A 56 6.24 -6.82 3.66
N ILE A 57 5.12 -7.51 3.45
CA ILE A 57 3.97 -6.98 2.70
C ILE A 57 2.75 -6.95 3.59
N PHE A 58 2.24 -5.74 3.83
CA PHE A 58 1.05 -5.49 4.63
C PHE A 58 -0.01 -4.80 3.78
N THR A 59 -1.23 -5.37 3.75
CA THR A 59 -2.30 -4.80 2.92
C THR A 59 -3.62 -4.72 3.71
N GLY A 60 -4.65 -4.17 3.09
CA GLY A 60 -6.04 -4.43 3.47
C GLY A 60 -6.56 -5.68 2.76
N ALA A 61 -7.67 -5.54 2.04
CA ALA A 61 -8.28 -6.60 1.23
C ALA A 61 -7.60 -6.82 -0.13
N SER A 62 -6.42 -6.25 -0.34
CA SER A 62 -5.70 -6.33 -1.62
C SER A 62 -5.09 -7.71 -1.80
N THR A 63 -5.27 -8.25 -2.99
CA THR A 63 -4.64 -9.46 -3.48
C THR A 63 -4.51 -9.37 -4.99
N GLY A 64 -3.48 -9.93 -5.57
CA GLY A 64 -3.30 -9.88 -7.02
C GLY A 64 -2.02 -10.53 -7.47
N GLN A 65 -1.86 -10.66 -8.79
CA GLN A 65 -0.67 -11.30 -9.35
C GLN A 65 0.60 -10.52 -9.00
N SER A 66 0.63 -9.20 -9.27
CA SER A 66 1.83 -8.38 -9.04
C SER A 66 2.15 -8.16 -7.55
N THR A 67 1.13 -8.18 -6.69
CA THR A 67 1.31 -7.94 -5.25
C THR A 67 1.66 -9.20 -4.48
N ASP A 68 1.07 -10.34 -4.87
CA ASP A 68 1.23 -11.60 -4.17
C ASP A 68 1.98 -12.64 -5.02
N GLY A 69 1.46 -12.96 -6.22
CA GLY A 69 1.96 -14.06 -7.04
C GLY A 69 3.39 -13.85 -7.54
N ASP A 70 3.66 -12.70 -8.17
CA ASP A 70 4.98 -12.41 -8.73
C ASP A 70 6.03 -12.30 -7.63
N LEU A 71 5.70 -11.65 -6.49
CA LEU A 71 6.60 -11.54 -5.35
C LEU A 71 6.83 -12.89 -4.65
N ALA A 72 5.80 -13.75 -4.56
CA ALA A 72 5.95 -15.09 -4.00
C ALA A 72 6.82 -15.97 -4.88
N ASN A 73 6.57 -15.99 -6.21
CA ASN A 73 7.36 -16.74 -7.16
C ASN A 73 8.83 -16.26 -7.23
N ALA A 74 9.07 -14.97 -7.00
CA ALA A 74 10.39 -14.40 -6.85
C ALA A 74 11.04 -14.64 -5.47
N GLN A 75 10.35 -15.36 -4.56
CA GLN A 75 10.78 -15.57 -3.16
C GLN A 75 11.09 -14.27 -2.41
N ALA A 76 10.41 -13.19 -2.78
CA ALA A 76 10.65 -11.82 -2.31
C ALA A 76 9.88 -11.44 -1.04
N ILE A 77 9.11 -12.37 -0.44
CA ILE A 77 8.25 -12.06 0.70
C ILE A 77 8.84 -12.68 1.98
N LYS A 78 9.21 -11.84 2.95
CA LYS A 78 9.62 -12.29 4.28
C LYS A 78 8.45 -12.54 5.22
N TYR A 79 7.33 -11.82 5.03
CA TYR A 79 6.11 -11.91 5.82
C TYR A 79 4.94 -11.26 5.10
N ARG A 80 3.74 -11.83 5.22
CA ARG A 80 2.52 -11.31 4.59
C ARG A 80 1.33 -11.33 5.54
N ALA A 81 0.59 -10.23 5.60
CA ALA A 81 -0.69 -10.10 6.30
C ALA A 81 -1.59 -9.08 5.56
N PRO A 82 -2.90 -9.10 5.73
CA PRO A 82 -3.72 -10.04 6.51
C PRO A 82 -4.44 -11.08 5.66
N TYR A 83 -4.45 -10.91 4.32
CA TYR A 83 -5.35 -11.68 3.46
C TYR A 83 -4.78 -11.86 2.05
N THR A 84 -5.01 -13.03 1.47
CA THR A 84 -4.74 -13.29 0.06
C THR A 84 -5.64 -14.39 -0.50
N THR A 85 -5.93 -14.29 -1.81
CA THR A 85 -6.61 -15.34 -2.59
C THR A 85 -5.74 -15.84 -3.74
N ASN A 86 -4.53 -15.29 -3.91
CA ASN A 86 -3.66 -15.64 -5.03
C ASN A 86 -3.18 -17.10 -4.91
N PRO A 87 -3.34 -17.94 -5.96
CA PRO A 87 -2.99 -19.36 -5.90
C PRO A 87 -1.49 -19.60 -5.81
N ASP A 88 -0.66 -18.79 -6.48
CA ASP A 88 0.81 -18.93 -6.42
C ASP A 88 1.31 -18.64 -5.01
N PHE A 89 0.84 -17.54 -4.43
CA PHE A 89 1.17 -17.20 -3.05
C PHE A 89 0.77 -18.31 -2.08
N ARG A 90 -0.47 -18.81 -2.19
CA ARG A 90 -0.98 -19.90 -1.32
C ARG A 90 -0.13 -21.16 -1.42
N LYS A 91 0.38 -21.49 -2.61
CA LYS A 91 1.30 -22.62 -2.80
C LYS A 91 2.54 -22.45 -1.93
N HIS A 92 3.21 -21.28 -1.96
CA HIS A 92 4.41 -20.99 -1.17
C HIS A 92 4.14 -20.99 0.34
N VAL A 93 2.97 -20.49 0.78
CA VAL A 93 2.55 -20.59 2.19
C VAL A 93 2.38 -22.04 2.62
N ASN A 94 1.69 -22.85 1.81
CA ASN A 94 1.46 -24.29 2.12
C ASN A 94 2.77 -25.10 2.15
N MET A 95 3.78 -24.64 1.44
CA MET A 95 5.13 -25.23 1.47
C MET A 95 5.96 -24.73 2.67
N GLY A 96 5.45 -23.81 3.47
CA GLY A 96 6.16 -23.23 4.62
C GLY A 96 7.24 -22.22 4.25
N GLU A 97 7.25 -21.73 3.02
CA GLU A 97 8.30 -20.82 2.51
C GLU A 97 8.02 -19.35 2.85
N ILE A 98 6.75 -18.99 3.03
CA ILE A 98 6.34 -17.63 3.37
C ILE A 98 5.55 -17.64 4.68
N PRO A 99 6.05 -16.98 5.73
CA PRO A 99 5.27 -16.72 6.94
C PRO A 99 4.06 -15.84 6.60
N TYR A 100 2.87 -16.31 6.95
CA TYR A 100 1.61 -15.66 6.65
C TYR A 100 0.72 -15.63 7.88
N ASN A 101 0.08 -14.48 8.11
CA ASN A 101 -0.94 -14.34 9.14
C ASN A 101 -2.26 -13.88 8.54
N ASP A 102 -3.29 -14.71 8.69
CA ASP A 102 -4.66 -14.38 8.32
C ASP A 102 -5.36 -13.75 9.52
N LEU A 103 -5.93 -12.57 9.29
CA LEU A 103 -6.69 -11.86 10.32
C LEU A 103 -7.83 -11.04 9.70
N HIS A 104 -8.76 -10.63 10.53
CA HIS A 104 -9.84 -9.76 10.09
C HIS A 104 -9.30 -8.46 9.50
N LEU A 105 -9.77 -8.09 8.32
CA LEU A 105 -9.34 -6.88 7.62
C LEU A 105 -9.52 -5.61 8.46
N SER A 106 -10.58 -5.59 9.28
CA SER A 106 -10.86 -4.47 10.20
C SER A 106 -9.78 -4.28 11.28
N HIS A 107 -8.99 -5.30 11.58
CA HIS A 107 -7.93 -5.25 12.59
C HIS A 107 -6.60 -4.78 12.00
N MET A 108 -6.35 -5.00 10.72
CA MET A 108 -5.03 -4.76 10.12
C MET A 108 -4.51 -3.33 10.32
N ALA A 109 -5.35 -2.32 10.03
CA ALA A 109 -4.95 -0.93 10.23
C ALA A 109 -4.62 -0.62 11.69
N GLN A 110 -5.38 -1.19 12.63
CA GLN A 110 -5.15 -1.02 14.05
C GLN A 110 -3.85 -1.69 14.50
N GLU A 111 -3.59 -2.91 14.06
CA GLU A 111 -2.39 -3.66 14.43
C GLU A 111 -1.11 -3.00 13.89
N LEU A 112 -1.17 -2.44 12.67
CA LEU A 112 -0.09 -1.61 12.15
C LEU A 112 0.14 -0.37 13.03
N ARG A 113 -0.92 0.30 13.49
CA ARG A 113 -0.83 1.47 14.38
C ARG A 113 -0.30 1.14 15.77
N TYR A 114 -0.53 -0.06 16.26
CA TYR A 114 0.10 -0.55 17.49
C TYR A 114 1.58 -0.92 17.30
N GLY A 115 2.05 -1.02 16.07
CA GLY A 115 3.43 -1.39 15.76
C GLY A 115 3.73 -2.88 15.93
N PHE A 116 2.72 -3.75 15.90
CA PHE A 116 2.91 -5.19 16.09
C PHE A 116 3.80 -5.85 15.02
N TYR A 117 3.86 -5.23 13.86
CA TYR A 117 4.67 -5.69 12.72
C TYR A 117 5.97 -4.88 12.52
N GLY A 118 6.30 -4.02 13.50
CA GLY A 118 7.41 -3.08 13.37
C GLY A 118 7.10 -1.87 12.52
N ASP A 119 8.14 -1.15 12.14
CA ASP A 119 8.02 0.07 11.33
C ASP A 119 7.51 -0.24 9.92
N VAL A 120 6.73 0.67 9.37
CA VAL A 120 6.37 0.71 7.94
C VAL A 120 7.39 1.62 7.23
N ASP A 121 8.25 1.04 6.42
CA ASP A 121 9.27 1.82 5.71
C ASP A 121 8.70 2.51 4.48
N TRP A 122 7.82 1.82 3.76
CA TRP A 122 7.21 2.29 2.53
C TRP A 122 5.69 2.17 2.52
N ALA A 123 5.04 3.18 1.95
CA ALA A 123 3.68 3.03 1.41
C ALA A 123 3.76 3.15 -0.11
N ILE A 124 3.06 2.26 -0.83
CA ILE A 124 2.91 2.33 -2.29
C ILE A 124 1.41 2.41 -2.57
N LEU A 125 0.94 3.54 -3.09
CA LEU A 125 -0.48 3.84 -3.23
C LEU A 125 -0.84 4.11 -4.68
N GLU A 126 -1.85 3.41 -5.22
CA GLU A 126 -2.46 3.74 -6.50
C GLU A 126 -3.42 4.92 -6.31
N VAL A 127 -3.22 5.98 -7.10
CA VAL A 127 -4.00 7.22 -7.04
C VAL A 127 -4.48 7.65 -8.43
N CYS A 128 -5.61 8.35 -8.50
CA CYS A 128 -6.13 8.88 -9.76
C CYS A 128 -5.85 10.37 -9.96
N ASP A 129 -5.51 11.08 -8.88
CA ASP A 129 -5.15 12.50 -8.94
C ASP A 129 -4.29 12.89 -7.74
N ILE A 130 -3.50 13.95 -7.90
CA ILE A 130 -2.60 14.50 -6.88
C ILE A 130 -2.73 16.03 -6.92
N GLU A 131 -3.14 16.63 -5.83
CA GLU A 131 -3.21 18.09 -5.68
C GLU A 131 -2.17 18.56 -4.67
N GLU A 132 -1.49 19.64 -5.00
CA GLU A 132 -0.51 20.28 -4.11
C GLU A 132 -1.21 21.32 -3.23
N VAL A 133 -1.23 21.10 -1.92
CA VAL A 133 -1.91 21.98 -0.96
C VAL A 133 -1.00 22.29 0.23
N GLY A 134 -0.47 23.50 0.25
CA GLY A 134 0.48 23.90 1.29
C GLY A 134 1.71 22.99 1.34
N ASN A 135 1.96 22.38 2.49
CA ASN A 135 3.09 21.45 2.69
C ASN A 135 2.73 19.99 2.43
N ASP A 136 1.49 19.72 1.98
CA ASP A 136 0.99 18.37 1.73
C ASP A 136 0.64 18.16 0.26
N TYR A 137 0.58 16.89 -0.14
CA TYR A 137 -0.18 16.42 -1.28
C TYR A 137 -1.51 15.85 -0.80
N HIS A 138 -2.61 16.30 -1.41
CA HIS A 138 -3.89 15.62 -1.32
C HIS A 138 -3.96 14.60 -2.47
N VAL A 139 -3.93 13.33 -2.13
CA VAL A 139 -3.96 12.24 -3.12
C VAL A 139 -5.33 11.58 -3.11
N TYR A 140 -5.86 11.39 -4.32
CA TYR A 140 -7.16 10.80 -4.53
C TYR A 140 -7.01 9.35 -4.93
N LEU A 141 -7.55 8.45 -4.11
CA LEU A 141 -7.45 7.01 -4.33
C LEU A 141 -8.31 6.58 -5.53
N THR A 142 -7.95 5.46 -6.15
CA THR A 142 -8.67 4.92 -7.30
C THR A 142 -9.92 4.12 -6.85
N ALA A 143 -10.08 2.87 -7.26
CA ALA A 143 -11.29 2.08 -7.02
C ALA A 143 -11.48 1.64 -5.55
N ALA A 144 -10.45 1.71 -4.70
CA ALA A 144 -10.53 1.27 -3.31
C ALA A 144 -9.64 2.10 -2.39
N GLY A 145 -10.12 2.35 -1.17
CA GLY A 145 -9.39 3.06 -0.13
C GLY A 145 -8.67 2.14 0.85
N GLY A 146 -9.39 1.19 1.43
CA GLY A 146 -8.86 0.24 2.39
C GLY A 146 -8.05 0.88 3.52
N ILE A 147 -6.83 0.38 3.76
CA ILE A 147 -5.93 0.91 4.79
C ILE A 147 -4.99 2.00 4.29
N SER A 148 -5.18 2.54 3.08
CA SER A 148 -4.30 3.56 2.48
C SER A 148 -4.01 4.76 3.38
N PRO A 149 -4.97 5.34 4.13
CA PRO A 149 -4.67 6.43 5.05
C PRO A 149 -3.68 6.03 6.15
N THR A 150 -3.87 4.85 6.73
CA THR A 150 -2.96 4.30 7.75
C THR A 150 -1.57 4.02 7.16
N ALA A 151 -1.50 3.40 5.98
CA ALA A 151 -0.25 3.14 5.29
C ALA A 151 0.54 4.44 5.04
N ALA A 152 -0.11 5.46 4.46
CA ALA A 152 0.50 6.77 4.19
C ALA A 152 1.00 7.46 5.46
N ARG A 153 0.20 7.37 6.55
CA ARG A 153 0.55 8.01 7.82
C ARG A 153 1.75 7.35 8.49
N LEU A 154 1.78 6.03 8.55
CA LEU A 154 2.82 5.29 9.25
C LEU A 154 4.12 5.20 8.47
N ALA A 155 4.07 5.13 7.14
CA ALA A 155 5.23 4.97 6.31
C ALA A 155 6.24 6.12 6.48
N LYS A 156 7.53 5.76 6.49
CA LYS A 156 8.64 6.71 6.45
C LYS A 156 8.72 7.40 5.08
N LYS A 157 8.41 6.66 4.01
CA LYS A 157 8.47 7.10 2.61
C LYS A 157 7.26 6.61 1.83
N VAL A 158 6.83 7.39 0.85
CA VAL A 158 5.66 7.08 0.02
C VAL A 158 6.03 7.13 -1.46
N ILE A 159 5.64 6.11 -2.20
CA ILE A 159 5.61 6.08 -3.67
C ILE A 159 4.15 6.16 -4.08
N LEU A 160 3.83 7.02 -5.03
CA LEU A 160 2.51 7.12 -5.64
C LEU A 160 2.55 6.51 -7.03
N GLU A 161 1.60 5.63 -7.35
CA GLU A 161 1.35 5.16 -8.72
C GLU A 161 0.14 5.93 -9.26
N LEU A 162 0.38 6.88 -10.16
CA LEU A 162 -0.68 7.68 -10.78
C LEU A 162 -1.30 6.90 -11.95
N ASN A 163 -2.54 6.46 -11.74
CA ASN A 163 -3.30 5.74 -12.75
C ASN A 163 -4.20 6.70 -13.53
N SER A 164 -3.72 7.15 -14.68
CA SER A 164 -4.41 8.09 -15.58
C SER A 164 -5.59 7.48 -16.36
N PHE A 165 -5.86 6.18 -16.22
CA PHE A 165 -7.01 5.52 -16.84
C PHE A 165 -8.34 5.99 -16.22
N HIS A 166 -8.34 6.39 -14.96
CA HIS A 166 -9.55 6.81 -14.27
C HIS A 166 -10.05 8.17 -14.74
N ASN A 167 -11.38 8.31 -14.80
CA ASN A 167 -12.02 9.60 -15.07
C ASN A 167 -11.71 10.61 -13.95
N ALA A 168 -11.59 11.89 -14.29
CA ALA A 168 -11.31 12.96 -13.33
C ALA A 168 -12.32 13.03 -12.15
N ASN A 169 -13.57 12.59 -12.37
CA ASN A 169 -14.59 12.55 -11.31
C ASN A 169 -14.36 11.40 -10.31
N ALA A 170 -13.48 10.45 -10.58
CA ALA A 170 -13.15 9.36 -9.65
C ALA A 170 -12.62 9.88 -8.32
N LYS A 171 -12.02 11.06 -8.28
CA LYS A 171 -11.53 11.69 -7.06
C LYS A 171 -12.60 12.01 -6.00
N PHE A 172 -13.88 11.92 -6.34
CA PHE A 172 -14.97 12.22 -5.41
C PHE A 172 -15.71 11.00 -4.88
N ILE A 173 -15.28 9.78 -5.26
CA ILE A 173 -16.02 8.55 -4.89
C ILE A 173 -15.78 8.11 -3.44
N HIS A 174 -14.69 8.55 -2.82
CA HIS A 174 -14.35 8.16 -1.45
C HIS A 174 -14.80 9.18 -0.40
N ASP A 175 -15.06 8.67 0.79
CA ASP A 175 -15.22 9.40 2.04
C ASP A 175 -14.19 8.83 3.04
N VAL A 176 -12.96 9.34 2.98
CA VAL A 176 -11.82 8.82 3.74
C VAL A 176 -11.87 9.35 5.15
N TYR A 177 -12.12 8.47 6.10
CA TYR A 177 -12.08 8.77 7.53
C TYR A 177 -11.03 7.89 8.23
N GLU A 178 -10.08 8.52 8.87
CA GLU A 178 -9.07 7.84 9.67
C GLU A 178 -9.44 7.94 11.16
N PRO A 179 -9.80 6.82 11.81
CA PRO A 179 -10.14 6.83 13.23
C PRO A 179 -8.96 7.32 14.08
N LEU A 180 -9.24 7.83 15.27
CA LEU A 180 -8.21 8.17 16.24
C LEU A 180 -7.36 6.94 16.58
N ASP A 181 -6.12 7.19 16.99
CA ASP A 181 -5.23 6.11 17.41
C ASP A 181 -5.78 5.37 18.64
N PRO A 182 -5.54 4.05 18.72
CA PRO A 182 -5.77 3.33 19.93
C PRO A 182 -4.97 3.93 21.12
N PRO A 183 -5.51 3.95 22.34
CA PRO A 183 -6.84 3.48 22.72
C PRO A 183 -7.95 4.54 22.63
N TYR A 184 -7.67 5.72 22.10
CA TYR A 184 -8.52 6.91 22.17
C TYR A 184 -9.61 6.96 21.09
N ARG A 185 -10.17 5.81 20.72
CA ARG A 185 -11.22 5.74 19.69
C ARG A 185 -12.54 6.35 20.19
N LYS A 186 -13.21 7.03 19.25
CA LYS A 186 -14.58 7.53 19.40
C LYS A 186 -15.47 6.87 18.35
N ALA A 187 -16.78 6.89 18.61
CA ALA A 187 -17.77 6.51 17.61
C ALA A 187 -17.61 7.39 16.35
N ILE A 188 -17.85 6.79 15.19
CA ILE A 188 -17.90 7.54 13.93
C ILE A 188 -19.08 8.50 13.99
N PRO A 189 -18.89 9.80 13.70
CA PRO A 189 -19.94 10.82 13.86
C PRO A 189 -20.92 10.81 12.68
N ILE A 190 -21.69 9.72 12.55
CA ILE A 190 -22.79 9.60 11.59
C ILE A 190 -24.09 9.79 12.35
N GLU A 191 -24.85 10.83 12.01
CA GLU A 191 -26.14 11.15 12.59
C GLU A 191 -27.26 11.07 11.56
N ASN A 192 -26.98 11.38 10.29
CA ASN A 192 -27.94 11.42 9.21
C ASN A 192 -27.50 10.53 8.04
N VAL A 193 -28.48 10.10 7.22
CA VAL A 193 -28.24 9.19 6.07
C VAL A 193 -27.28 9.77 5.04
N GLY A 194 -27.20 11.09 4.90
CA GLY A 194 -26.36 11.77 3.92
C GLY A 194 -25.02 12.27 4.46
N ASP A 195 -24.69 11.97 5.72
CA ASP A 195 -23.46 12.49 6.32
C ASP A 195 -22.21 11.96 5.66
N ARG A 196 -21.30 12.88 5.33
CA ARG A 196 -19.92 12.59 4.97
C ARG A 196 -19.03 12.96 6.14
N ILE A 197 -18.30 11.98 6.65
CA ILE A 197 -17.52 12.12 7.89
C ILE A 197 -16.05 12.38 7.64
N GLY A 198 -15.59 12.16 6.42
CA GLY A 198 -14.19 12.25 6.02
C GLY A 198 -13.97 13.22 4.88
N LYS A 199 -12.91 12.94 4.14
CA LYS A 199 -12.43 13.72 3.01
C LYS A 199 -12.33 12.84 1.77
N PRO A 200 -12.44 13.39 0.54
CA PRO A 200 -12.28 12.59 -0.67
C PRO A 200 -10.82 12.21 -0.97
N TYR A 201 -9.88 12.59 -0.13
CA TYR A 201 -8.44 12.41 -0.33
C TYR A 201 -7.73 11.92 0.94
N VAL A 202 -6.50 11.43 0.75
CA VAL A 202 -5.52 11.24 1.81
C VAL A 202 -4.52 12.38 1.76
N SER A 203 -4.27 13.06 2.90
CA SER A 203 -3.25 14.11 3.01
C SER A 203 -1.91 13.49 3.38
N ILE A 204 -0.88 13.77 2.59
CA ILE A 204 0.47 13.22 2.77
C ILE A 204 1.49 14.36 2.77
N PRO A 205 2.32 14.52 3.83
CA PRO A 205 3.39 15.50 3.82
C PRO A 205 4.33 15.33 2.62
N LYS A 206 4.62 16.42 1.91
CA LYS A 206 5.44 16.41 0.69
C LYS A 206 6.80 15.75 0.88
N ASN A 207 7.42 15.94 2.04
CA ASN A 207 8.72 15.35 2.36
C ASN A 207 8.70 13.82 2.50
N LYS A 208 7.54 13.19 2.62
CA LYS A 208 7.41 11.72 2.60
C LYS A 208 7.30 11.17 1.18
N VAL A 209 6.76 11.95 0.23
CA VAL A 209 6.56 11.49 -1.16
C VAL A 209 7.88 11.53 -1.89
N VAL A 210 8.46 10.36 -2.13
CA VAL A 210 9.77 10.21 -2.80
C VAL A 210 9.63 10.37 -4.31
N GLY A 211 8.52 9.91 -4.87
CA GLY A 211 8.24 10.09 -6.28
C GLY A 211 6.90 9.52 -6.72
N VAL A 212 6.58 9.82 -7.96
CA VAL A 212 5.34 9.41 -8.64
C VAL A 212 5.70 8.60 -9.88
N VAL A 213 5.15 7.40 -9.94
CA VAL A 213 5.21 6.50 -11.11
C VAL A 213 3.96 6.76 -11.96
N GLU A 214 4.15 7.00 -13.26
CA GLU A 214 3.07 7.23 -14.24
C GLU A 214 3.07 6.17 -15.34
#